data_30cb80acfe5f9dac9a237608a39d5785
#
_entry.id   30cb80acfe5f9dac9a237608a39d5785
#
_cell.length_a   1.000
_cell.length_b   1.000
_cell.length_c   1.000
_cell.angle_alpha   90.00
_cell.angle_beta   90.00
_cell.angle_gamma   90.00
#
_symmetry.space_group_name_H-M   'P 1'
#
loop_
_entity.id
_entity.type
_entity.pdbx_description
1 polymer ?
#
loop_
_entity_poly.entity_id
_entity_poly.type
_entity_poly.pdbx_seq_one_letter_code
_entity_poly.pdbx_strand_id
1 'polypeptide(L)'
;MNFRYFLIGIVFNFICVTNLPAQQIKIGNYTFPNGAVYQGEMFKGKPYGKGTTTFSNGDTFTGEYVKGKRQGTGTYNFLDGEKYEGEWYQDQQHGQGTYYFANNNKYVGLWYRDVQQGHGVMYYFNGDKYDGNWRENKRDGRGRYTFAEGAWYDGEWKDDQKSGRGRFEWTDGSSYDGQWQNDLKSGKGVYKYANGDVYIGLFQGDLMHGKGIYRFQNGDVYEGDYYRGERSGTGIFKYANGDKYTGQLALGAKQGQGTLVWQNGNTYTGQWQNDQPNGKGKLTTKQGDVVDGQFVNGQPHGECIGHLADGSKFKATFRHGKRHGAAIEESKDGKRFEGSYVDGKRDGDFVEKDRNGKVIASGTYSLGRRQVNRN
;
A
#
# COMPACT_ATOMS: atom_id res chain seq x y z
N MET A 1 -8.23 1.50 -36.36
CA MET A 1 -7.60 0.24 -35.92
C MET A 1 -8.72 -0.72 -35.53
N ASN A 2 -8.89 -1.77 -36.36
CA ASN A 2 -10.08 -2.64 -36.32
C ASN A 2 -9.99 -3.65 -35.19
N PHE A 3 -10.90 -3.54 -34.21
CA PHE A 3 -11.16 -4.61 -33.24
C PHE A 3 -12.05 -5.67 -33.89
N ARG A 4 -11.48 -6.84 -34.18
CA ARG A 4 -12.23 -8.03 -34.56
C ARG A 4 -12.77 -8.66 -33.28
N TYR A 5 -14.08 -8.55 -33.09
CA TYR A 5 -14.82 -9.37 -32.13
C TYR A 5 -14.82 -10.81 -32.63
N PHE A 6 -14.18 -11.73 -31.90
CA PHE A 6 -14.41 -13.16 -32.06
C PHE A 6 -15.73 -13.51 -31.39
N LEU A 7 -16.78 -13.58 -32.16
CA LEU A 7 -18.01 -14.25 -31.77
C LEU A 7 -17.69 -15.75 -31.73
N ILE A 8 -17.56 -16.32 -30.54
CA ILE A 8 -17.63 -17.77 -30.37
C ILE A 8 -19.12 -18.13 -30.50
N GLY A 9 -19.47 -18.55 -31.69
CA GLY A 9 -20.80 -19.12 -31.97
C GLY A 9 -20.95 -20.40 -31.15
N ILE A 10 -21.81 -20.35 -30.12
CA ILE A 10 -22.32 -21.56 -29.47
C ILE A 10 -23.17 -22.23 -30.52
N VAL A 11 -22.60 -23.21 -31.19
CA VAL A 11 -23.38 -24.13 -32.05
C VAL A 11 -24.24 -24.97 -31.10
N PHE A 12 -25.47 -24.55 -30.90
CA PHE A 12 -26.50 -25.45 -30.43
C PHE A 12 -26.65 -26.55 -31.48
N ASN A 13 -25.93 -27.67 -31.28
CA ASN A 13 -26.33 -28.90 -31.97
C ASN A 13 -27.69 -29.27 -31.46
N PHE A 14 -28.71 -28.85 -32.19
CA PHE A 14 -30.01 -29.51 -32.19
C PHE A 14 -29.73 -30.98 -32.53
N ILE A 15 -29.59 -31.81 -31.52
CA ILE A 15 -29.63 -33.25 -31.70
C ILE A 15 -31.06 -33.48 -32.17
N CYS A 16 -31.18 -33.73 -33.47
CA CYS A 16 -32.40 -34.23 -34.08
C CYS A 16 -32.85 -35.44 -33.26
N VAL A 17 -33.86 -35.27 -32.43
CA VAL A 17 -34.50 -36.39 -31.72
C VAL A 17 -35.18 -37.21 -32.83
N THR A 18 -34.41 -38.10 -33.45
CA THR A 18 -34.99 -39.14 -34.30
C THR A 18 -35.97 -39.90 -33.43
N ASN A 19 -37.25 -39.93 -33.84
CA ASN A 19 -38.33 -40.66 -33.21
C ASN A 19 -37.89 -42.11 -32.94
N LEU A 20 -37.34 -42.36 -31.75
CA LEU A 20 -37.15 -43.69 -31.22
C LEU A 20 -38.57 -44.23 -30.96
N PRO A 21 -38.95 -45.42 -31.49
CA PRO A 21 -40.27 -45.94 -31.27
C PRO A 21 -40.54 -46.07 -29.77
N ALA A 22 -41.62 -45.47 -29.30
CA ALA A 22 -42.03 -45.41 -27.90
C ALA A 22 -42.14 -46.79 -27.20
N GLN A 23 -42.10 -47.85 -27.97
CA GLN A 23 -42.15 -49.25 -27.50
C GLN A 23 -40.88 -49.84 -26.88
N GLN A 24 -39.77 -49.13 -26.83
CA GLN A 24 -38.47 -49.68 -26.36
C GLN A 24 -38.02 -49.21 -24.96
N ILE A 25 -38.64 -48.19 -24.36
CA ILE A 25 -38.37 -47.75 -23.00
C ILE A 25 -39.30 -48.47 -22.03
N LYS A 26 -38.74 -49.11 -21.02
CA LYS A 26 -39.49 -49.86 -19.98
C LYS A 26 -39.01 -49.41 -18.60
N ILE A 27 -39.90 -49.35 -17.62
CA ILE A 27 -39.55 -49.16 -16.24
C ILE A 27 -39.00 -50.51 -15.71
N GLY A 28 -37.87 -50.46 -14.99
CA GLY A 28 -37.22 -51.66 -14.45
C GLY A 28 -36.12 -51.33 -13.45
N ASN A 29 -35.52 -52.41 -12.95
CA ASN A 29 -34.38 -52.34 -12.03
C ASN A 29 -33.10 -52.82 -12.75
N TYR A 30 -31.97 -52.26 -12.35
CA TYR A 30 -30.64 -52.66 -12.83
C TYR A 30 -29.65 -52.65 -11.67
N THR A 31 -28.90 -53.71 -11.49
CA THR A 31 -27.83 -53.76 -10.51
C THR A 31 -26.50 -53.56 -11.22
N PHE A 32 -25.76 -52.52 -10.85
CA PHE A 32 -24.41 -52.26 -11.36
C PHE A 32 -23.41 -53.26 -10.79
N PRO A 33 -22.25 -53.48 -11.45
CA PRO A 33 -21.22 -54.40 -10.95
C PRO A 33 -20.67 -54.07 -9.56
N ASN A 34 -20.75 -52.79 -9.16
CA ASN A 34 -20.34 -52.29 -7.84
C ASN A 34 -21.41 -52.43 -6.74
N GLY A 35 -22.51 -53.12 -7.04
CA GLY A 35 -23.62 -53.36 -6.10
C GLY A 35 -24.68 -52.23 -6.03
N ALA A 36 -24.49 -51.12 -6.72
CA ALA A 36 -25.47 -50.07 -6.75
C ALA A 36 -26.75 -50.53 -7.48
N VAL A 37 -27.91 -50.11 -6.99
CA VAL A 37 -29.23 -50.51 -7.53
C VAL A 37 -29.93 -49.34 -8.16
N TYR A 38 -30.24 -49.41 -9.45
CA TYR A 38 -31.00 -48.46 -10.21
C TYR A 38 -32.44 -48.88 -10.33
N GLN A 39 -33.36 -47.93 -10.25
CA GLN A 39 -34.78 -48.06 -10.55
C GLN A 39 -35.24 -46.90 -11.45
N GLY A 40 -35.78 -47.20 -12.61
CA GLY A 40 -36.25 -46.19 -13.55
C GLY A 40 -36.41 -46.66 -14.98
N GLU A 41 -36.29 -45.72 -15.91
CA GLU A 41 -36.40 -45.97 -17.34
C GLU A 41 -35.22 -46.79 -17.87
N MET A 42 -35.48 -47.77 -18.68
CA MET A 42 -34.51 -48.74 -19.23
C MET A 42 -34.61 -48.79 -20.75
N PHE A 43 -33.46 -48.84 -21.41
CA PHE A 43 -33.37 -49.10 -22.85
C PHE A 43 -32.32 -50.18 -23.14
N LYS A 44 -32.72 -51.21 -23.86
CA LYS A 44 -31.87 -52.38 -24.18
C LYS A 44 -31.16 -52.96 -22.94
N GLY A 45 -31.88 -53.10 -21.82
CA GLY A 45 -31.37 -53.69 -20.60
C GLY A 45 -30.41 -52.83 -19.78
N LYS A 46 -30.28 -51.52 -20.06
CA LYS A 46 -29.44 -50.57 -19.35
C LYS A 46 -30.24 -49.34 -18.90
N PRO A 47 -29.84 -48.69 -17.79
CA PRO A 47 -30.40 -47.40 -17.38
C PRO A 47 -30.38 -46.38 -18.53
N TYR A 48 -31.54 -45.74 -18.74
CA TYR A 48 -31.75 -44.75 -19.78
C TYR A 48 -32.92 -43.84 -19.37
N GLY A 49 -32.87 -42.53 -19.71
CA GLY A 49 -33.92 -41.61 -19.27
C GLY A 49 -33.89 -41.36 -17.76
N LYS A 50 -35.03 -41.18 -17.13
CA LYS A 50 -35.12 -40.82 -15.71
C LYS A 50 -35.10 -42.03 -14.78
N GLY A 51 -34.34 -41.90 -13.67
CA GLY A 51 -34.32 -42.96 -12.66
C GLY A 51 -33.53 -42.53 -11.42
N THR A 52 -33.58 -43.44 -10.41
CA THR A 52 -32.88 -43.29 -9.13
C THR A 52 -31.91 -44.44 -8.94
N THR A 53 -30.67 -44.15 -8.55
CA THR A 53 -29.68 -45.14 -8.10
C THR A 53 -29.45 -44.96 -6.63
N THR A 54 -29.48 -46.08 -5.90
CA THR A 54 -28.96 -46.15 -4.51
C THR A 54 -27.65 -46.91 -4.54
N PHE A 55 -26.59 -46.26 -4.05
CA PHE A 55 -25.24 -46.81 -3.99
C PHE A 55 -25.05 -47.63 -2.73
N SER A 56 -24.06 -48.53 -2.74
CA SER A 56 -23.78 -49.44 -1.60
C SER A 56 -23.30 -48.68 -0.33
N ASN A 57 -22.77 -47.46 -0.47
CA ASN A 57 -22.40 -46.60 0.66
C ASN A 57 -23.57 -45.78 1.22
N GLY A 58 -24.79 -45.92 0.64
CA GLY A 58 -25.96 -45.18 1.08
C GLY A 58 -26.25 -43.88 0.33
N ASP A 59 -25.34 -43.41 -0.52
CA ASP A 59 -25.60 -42.26 -1.41
C ASP A 59 -26.78 -42.54 -2.36
N THR A 60 -27.39 -41.51 -2.87
CA THR A 60 -28.43 -41.60 -3.90
C THR A 60 -28.20 -40.65 -5.04
N PHE A 61 -28.54 -41.09 -6.23
CA PHE A 61 -28.63 -40.19 -7.39
C PHE A 61 -30.03 -40.34 -8.02
N THR A 62 -30.70 -39.20 -8.28
CA THR A 62 -31.94 -39.13 -9.02
C THR A 62 -31.75 -38.19 -10.20
N GLY A 63 -31.93 -38.68 -11.42
CA GLY A 63 -31.67 -37.87 -12.60
C GLY A 63 -31.73 -38.66 -13.91
N GLU A 64 -31.06 -38.11 -14.91
CA GLU A 64 -31.09 -38.64 -16.27
C GLU A 64 -29.88 -39.56 -16.52
N TYR A 65 -30.15 -40.61 -17.34
CA TYR A 65 -29.21 -41.63 -17.75
C TYR A 65 -29.15 -41.81 -19.24
N VAL A 66 -27.98 -42.02 -19.78
CA VAL A 66 -27.74 -42.45 -21.16
C VAL A 66 -26.78 -43.62 -21.16
N LYS A 67 -27.24 -44.79 -21.72
CA LYS A 67 -26.44 -46.02 -21.80
C LYS A 67 -25.79 -46.45 -20.48
N GLY A 68 -26.51 -46.30 -19.37
CA GLY A 68 -26.09 -46.71 -18.04
C GLY A 68 -25.19 -45.72 -17.30
N LYS A 69 -24.99 -44.50 -17.83
CA LYS A 69 -24.21 -43.44 -17.21
C LYS A 69 -25.09 -42.24 -16.89
N ARG A 70 -24.83 -41.57 -15.78
CA ARG A 70 -25.46 -40.30 -15.42
C ARG A 70 -25.13 -39.27 -16.49
N GLN A 71 -26.14 -38.62 -17.03
CA GLN A 71 -26.01 -37.62 -18.09
C GLN A 71 -27.26 -36.74 -18.11
N GLY A 72 -27.14 -35.46 -18.50
CA GLY A 72 -28.24 -34.51 -18.40
C GLY A 72 -28.33 -33.91 -17.01
N THR A 73 -29.52 -33.74 -16.45
CA THR A 73 -29.70 -33.13 -15.12
C THR A 73 -29.97 -34.17 -14.05
N GLY A 74 -29.48 -33.91 -12.83
CA GLY A 74 -29.74 -34.80 -11.69
C GLY A 74 -29.24 -34.27 -10.36
N THR A 75 -29.76 -34.91 -9.31
CA THR A 75 -29.40 -34.63 -7.91
C THR A 75 -28.65 -35.83 -7.32
N TYR A 76 -27.52 -35.59 -6.78
CA TYR A 76 -26.73 -36.55 -5.99
C TYR A 76 -26.76 -36.14 -4.52
N ASN A 77 -27.28 -37.02 -3.66
CA ASN A 77 -27.24 -36.83 -2.21
C ASN A 77 -26.18 -37.78 -1.62
N PHE A 78 -25.23 -37.21 -0.95
CA PHE A 78 -24.23 -37.94 -0.21
C PHE A 78 -24.75 -38.34 1.20
N LEU A 79 -24.31 -39.45 1.73
CA LEU A 79 -24.75 -39.95 3.04
C LEU A 79 -24.37 -38.98 4.18
N ASP A 80 -23.28 -38.21 4.03
CA ASP A 80 -22.78 -37.24 5.00
C ASP A 80 -23.58 -35.89 4.99
N GLY A 81 -24.63 -35.79 4.14
CA GLY A 81 -25.50 -34.64 4.04
C GLY A 81 -25.10 -33.62 2.97
N GLU A 82 -23.98 -33.82 2.27
CA GLU A 82 -23.65 -33.02 1.10
C GLU A 82 -24.63 -33.29 -0.06
N LYS A 83 -24.74 -32.36 -0.99
CA LYS A 83 -25.66 -32.51 -2.13
C LYS A 83 -25.11 -31.77 -3.34
N TYR A 84 -25.20 -32.41 -4.51
CA TYR A 84 -25.00 -31.74 -5.79
C TYR A 84 -26.30 -31.78 -6.62
N GLU A 85 -26.68 -30.64 -7.15
CA GLU A 85 -27.84 -30.46 -8.10
C GLU A 85 -27.31 -29.78 -9.36
N GLY A 86 -27.34 -30.46 -10.51
CA GLY A 86 -26.80 -29.87 -11.72
C GLY A 86 -26.71 -30.82 -12.89
N GLU A 87 -25.88 -30.40 -13.84
CA GLU A 87 -25.62 -31.14 -15.05
C GLU A 87 -24.59 -32.24 -14.84
N TRP A 88 -24.76 -33.34 -15.55
CA TRP A 88 -23.91 -34.52 -15.52
C TRP A 88 -23.48 -34.92 -16.92
N TYR A 89 -22.25 -35.32 -17.07
CA TYR A 89 -21.72 -35.87 -18.32
C TYR A 89 -20.87 -37.09 -18.04
N GLN A 90 -21.26 -38.27 -18.54
CA GLN A 90 -20.56 -39.54 -18.39
C GLN A 90 -20.16 -39.85 -16.93
N ASP A 91 -21.10 -39.76 -16.00
CA ASP A 91 -20.96 -39.96 -14.55
C ASP A 91 -20.21 -38.87 -13.78
N GLN A 92 -19.83 -37.77 -14.42
CA GLN A 92 -19.09 -36.65 -13.78
C GLN A 92 -19.98 -35.40 -13.70
N GLN A 93 -19.83 -34.62 -12.65
CA GLN A 93 -20.40 -33.28 -12.54
C GLN A 93 -19.87 -32.43 -13.69
N HIS A 94 -20.79 -31.72 -14.37
CA HIS A 94 -20.47 -30.97 -15.57
C HIS A 94 -21.43 -29.79 -15.74
N GLY A 95 -21.09 -28.80 -16.58
CA GLY A 95 -21.97 -27.69 -16.87
C GLY A 95 -22.34 -26.87 -15.65
N GLN A 96 -23.59 -26.43 -15.57
CA GLN A 96 -24.09 -25.66 -14.42
C GLN A 96 -24.51 -26.60 -13.28
N GLY A 97 -24.10 -26.22 -12.06
CA GLY A 97 -24.51 -26.99 -10.89
C GLY A 97 -24.36 -26.23 -9.58
N THR A 98 -25.13 -26.70 -8.58
CA THR A 98 -25.06 -26.22 -7.19
C THR A 98 -24.57 -27.33 -6.31
N TYR A 99 -23.54 -27.06 -5.52
CA TYR A 99 -23.04 -27.97 -4.49
C TYR A 99 -23.31 -27.38 -3.11
N TYR A 100 -23.90 -28.17 -2.25
CA TYR A 100 -24.15 -27.88 -0.86
C TYR A 100 -23.19 -28.71 -0.03
N PHE A 101 -22.27 -28.06 0.65
CA PHE A 101 -21.25 -28.69 1.50
C PHE A 101 -21.80 -29.00 2.90
N ALA A 102 -21.27 -30.00 3.56
CA ALA A 102 -21.66 -30.39 4.92
C ALA A 102 -21.46 -29.26 5.95
N ASN A 103 -20.54 -28.35 5.71
CA ASN A 103 -20.28 -27.18 6.54
C ASN A 103 -21.19 -25.96 6.24
N ASN A 104 -22.31 -26.16 5.52
CA ASN A 104 -23.25 -25.15 5.08
C ASN A 104 -22.70 -24.11 4.06
N ASN A 105 -21.54 -24.35 3.49
CA ASN A 105 -21.12 -23.59 2.30
C ASN A 105 -21.97 -24.01 1.10
N LYS A 106 -22.10 -23.12 0.12
CA LYS A 106 -22.80 -23.40 -1.12
C LYS A 106 -22.05 -22.83 -2.31
N TYR A 107 -21.72 -23.67 -3.27
CA TYR A 107 -21.19 -23.24 -4.55
C TYR A 107 -22.26 -23.29 -5.64
N VAL A 108 -22.34 -22.26 -6.46
CA VAL A 108 -23.23 -22.19 -7.64
C VAL A 108 -22.40 -21.75 -8.82
N GLY A 109 -22.21 -22.62 -9.80
CA GLY A 109 -21.35 -22.25 -10.92
C GLY A 109 -21.06 -23.38 -11.89
N LEU A 110 -20.04 -23.16 -12.71
CA LEU A 110 -19.62 -24.11 -13.72
C LEU A 110 -18.75 -25.23 -13.13
N TRP A 111 -18.99 -26.42 -13.65
CA TRP A 111 -18.28 -27.66 -13.32
C TRP A 111 -17.69 -28.29 -14.59
N TYR A 112 -16.53 -28.85 -14.48
CA TYR A 112 -15.90 -29.63 -15.52
C TYR A 112 -15.21 -30.85 -14.92
N ARG A 113 -15.76 -32.04 -15.20
CA ARG A 113 -15.23 -33.33 -14.71
C ARG A 113 -14.97 -33.36 -13.20
N ASP A 114 -16.03 -33.09 -12.43
CA ASP A 114 -16.07 -33.08 -10.96
C ASP A 114 -15.25 -31.95 -10.29
N VAL A 115 -14.74 -30.97 -11.04
CA VAL A 115 -14.06 -29.81 -10.47
C VAL A 115 -14.76 -28.50 -10.79
N GLN A 116 -14.71 -27.55 -9.89
CA GLN A 116 -15.16 -26.18 -10.10
C GLN A 116 -14.26 -25.52 -11.15
N GLN A 117 -14.87 -24.99 -12.20
CA GLN A 117 -14.16 -24.45 -13.34
C GLN A 117 -14.94 -23.29 -13.96
N GLY A 118 -14.24 -22.23 -14.41
CA GLY A 118 -14.90 -21.07 -14.99
C GLY A 118 -15.58 -20.19 -13.96
N HIS A 119 -16.71 -19.56 -14.29
CA HIS A 119 -17.39 -18.64 -13.37
C HIS A 119 -18.24 -19.37 -12.35
N GLY A 120 -18.17 -18.95 -11.07
CA GLY A 120 -19.01 -19.48 -10.01
C GLY A 120 -19.03 -18.60 -8.77
N VAL A 121 -20.05 -18.81 -7.95
CA VAL A 121 -20.28 -18.09 -6.71
C VAL A 121 -20.20 -19.06 -5.53
N MET A 122 -19.32 -18.79 -4.59
CA MET A 122 -19.24 -19.46 -3.30
C MET A 122 -19.89 -18.59 -2.23
N TYR A 123 -20.86 -19.16 -1.54
CA TYR A 123 -21.46 -18.61 -0.33
C TYR A 123 -20.90 -19.38 0.87
N TYR A 124 -20.21 -18.69 1.75
CA TYR A 124 -19.63 -19.29 2.95
C TYR A 124 -20.61 -19.24 4.13
N PHE A 125 -20.53 -20.20 5.03
CA PHE A 125 -21.43 -20.28 6.20
C PHE A 125 -21.32 -19.07 7.14
N ASN A 126 -20.16 -18.39 7.14
CA ASN A 126 -19.91 -17.19 7.93
C ASN A 126 -20.50 -15.90 7.31
N GLY A 127 -21.17 -16.01 6.17
CA GLY A 127 -21.77 -14.87 5.45
C GLY A 127 -20.87 -14.24 4.38
N ASP A 128 -19.63 -14.68 4.25
CA ASP A 128 -18.75 -14.24 3.17
C ASP A 128 -19.27 -14.74 1.81
N LYS A 129 -18.88 -14.05 0.75
CA LYS A 129 -19.21 -14.42 -0.63
C LYS A 129 -17.99 -14.22 -1.53
N TYR A 130 -17.70 -15.22 -2.36
CA TYR A 130 -16.82 -15.04 -3.51
C TYR A 130 -17.63 -15.17 -4.81
N ASP A 131 -17.43 -14.26 -5.75
CA ASP A 131 -18.09 -14.22 -7.04
C ASP A 131 -17.03 -13.97 -8.12
N GLY A 132 -16.66 -15.02 -8.85
CA GLY A 132 -15.54 -14.92 -9.77
C GLY A 132 -15.15 -16.22 -10.44
N ASN A 133 -13.94 -16.21 -10.99
CA ASN A 133 -13.44 -17.34 -11.76
C ASN A 133 -12.76 -18.40 -10.87
N TRP A 134 -12.93 -19.65 -11.30
CA TRP A 134 -12.41 -20.84 -10.66
C TRP A 134 -11.60 -21.67 -11.66
N ARG A 135 -10.58 -22.30 -11.18
CA ARG A 135 -9.80 -23.29 -11.90
C ARG A 135 -9.36 -24.40 -10.94
N GLU A 136 -9.74 -25.64 -11.26
CA GLU A 136 -9.39 -26.82 -10.46
C GLU A 136 -9.72 -26.64 -8.96
N ASN A 137 -10.96 -26.22 -8.66
CA ASN A 137 -11.48 -25.95 -7.31
C ASN A 137 -10.84 -24.80 -6.55
N LYS A 138 -10.03 -23.95 -7.22
CA LYS A 138 -9.39 -22.77 -6.62
C LYS A 138 -9.89 -21.50 -7.27
N ARG A 139 -9.94 -20.41 -6.51
CA ARG A 139 -10.15 -19.07 -7.07
C ARG A 139 -8.96 -18.72 -7.95
N ASP A 140 -9.19 -18.48 -9.23
CA ASP A 140 -8.13 -18.19 -10.21
C ASP A 140 -8.70 -17.36 -11.35
N GLY A 141 -8.09 -16.20 -11.63
CA GLY A 141 -8.61 -15.19 -12.54
C GLY A 141 -9.29 -14.04 -11.80
N ARG A 142 -10.25 -13.36 -12.43
CA ARG A 142 -10.94 -12.23 -11.79
C ARG A 142 -12.06 -12.68 -10.89
N GLY A 143 -12.21 -11.99 -9.76
CA GLY A 143 -13.31 -12.23 -8.84
C GLY A 143 -13.38 -11.24 -7.70
N ARG A 144 -14.58 -11.13 -7.12
CA ARG A 144 -14.86 -10.29 -5.97
C ARG A 144 -15.13 -11.15 -4.74
N TYR A 145 -14.39 -10.91 -3.70
CA TYR A 145 -14.62 -11.45 -2.36
C TYR A 145 -15.27 -10.37 -1.49
N THR A 146 -16.42 -10.66 -0.93
CA THR A 146 -17.15 -9.77 -0.01
C THR A 146 -17.19 -10.45 1.35
N PHE A 147 -16.64 -9.79 2.35
CA PHE A 147 -16.69 -10.24 3.73
C PHE A 147 -18.05 -9.93 4.36
N ALA A 148 -18.48 -10.72 5.30
CA ALA A 148 -19.76 -10.55 5.98
C ALA A 148 -19.88 -9.19 6.70
N GLU A 149 -18.77 -8.67 7.22
CA GLU A 149 -18.71 -7.35 7.86
C GLU A 149 -18.74 -6.16 6.89
N GLY A 150 -18.72 -6.41 5.56
CA GLY A 150 -18.86 -5.38 4.53
C GLY A 150 -17.59 -4.97 3.79
N ALA A 151 -16.41 -5.39 4.28
CA ALA A 151 -15.17 -5.22 3.51
C ALA A 151 -15.22 -6.02 2.20
N TRP A 152 -14.44 -5.63 1.21
CA TRP A 152 -14.40 -6.39 -0.05
C TRP A 152 -13.06 -6.24 -0.79
N TYR A 153 -12.74 -7.28 -1.56
CA TYR A 153 -11.66 -7.28 -2.54
C TYR A 153 -12.23 -7.58 -3.93
N ASP A 154 -11.85 -6.78 -4.92
CA ASP A 154 -12.19 -6.97 -6.34
C ASP A 154 -10.90 -6.92 -7.15
N GLY A 155 -10.50 -8.04 -7.73
CA GLY A 155 -9.22 -8.12 -8.40
C GLY A 155 -8.90 -9.51 -8.96
N GLU A 156 -7.62 -9.69 -9.21
CA GLU A 156 -7.07 -10.94 -9.74
C GLU A 156 -6.73 -11.90 -8.60
N TRP A 157 -6.97 -13.18 -8.86
CA TRP A 157 -6.71 -14.30 -7.97
C TRP A 157 -5.83 -15.32 -8.67
N LYS A 158 -4.98 -15.97 -7.93
CA LYS A 158 -4.18 -17.09 -8.38
C LYS A 158 -4.04 -18.12 -7.26
N ASP A 159 -4.46 -19.35 -7.51
CA ASP A 159 -4.37 -20.46 -6.55
C ASP A 159 -4.90 -20.07 -5.15
N ASP A 160 -6.09 -19.47 -5.08
CA ASP A 160 -6.78 -18.95 -3.88
C ASP A 160 -6.17 -17.71 -3.23
N GLN A 161 -5.11 -17.12 -3.78
CA GLN A 161 -4.45 -15.93 -3.25
C GLN A 161 -4.72 -14.71 -4.12
N LYS A 162 -4.83 -13.53 -3.49
CA LYS A 162 -4.87 -12.25 -4.21
C LYS A 162 -3.56 -12.06 -4.97
N SER A 163 -3.66 -11.74 -6.25
CA SER A 163 -2.54 -11.62 -7.17
C SER A 163 -2.82 -10.55 -8.21
N GLY A 164 -1.80 -10.08 -8.96
CA GLY A 164 -2.00 -9.12 -10.03
C GLY A 164 -2.59 -7.80 -9.55
N ARG A 165 -3.54 -7.22 -10.29
CA ARG A 165 -4.20 -5.95 -9.90
C ARG A 165 -5.48 -6.21 -9.16
N GLY A 166 -5.70 -5.42 -8.10
CA GLY A 166 -6.95 -5.48 -7.34
C GLY A 166 -7.13 -4.32 -6.38
N ARG A 167 -8.38 -4.09 -6.03
CA ARG A 167 -8.79 -3.10 -5.04
C ARG A 167 -9.35 -3.80 -3.81
N PHE A 168 -8.87 -3.42 -2.66
CA PHE A 168 -9.43 -3.78 -1.36
C PHE A 168 -10.04 -2.55 -0.71
N GLU A 169 -11.21 -2.69 -0.13
CA GLU A 169 -11.88 -1.65 0.65
C GLU A 169 -12.25 -2.22 2.02
N TRP A 170 -11.76 -1.57 3.07
CA TRP A 170 -12.03 -1.94 4.46
C TRP A 170 -13.26 -1.23 4.99
N THR A 171 -13.82 -1.77 6.06
CA THR A 171 -15.04 -1.23 6.70
C THR A 171 -14.83 0.13 7.35
N ASP A 172 -13.58 0.49 7.66
CA ASP A 172 -13.21 1.81 8.20
C ASP A 172 -13.15 2.91 7.13
N GLY A 173 -13.41 2.56 5.85
CA GLY A 173 -13.34 3.46 4.71
C GLY A 173 -11.94 3.61 4.10
N SER A 174 -10.93 2.96 4.68
CA SER A 174 -9.63 2.89 4.02
C SER A 174 -9.68 2.00 2.78
N SER A 175 -8.78 2.21 1.82
CA SER A 175 -8.75 1.40 0.61
C SER A 175 -7.34 1.29 0.03
N TYR A 176 -7.09 0.18 -0.67
CA TYR A 176 -5.90 -0.02 -1.47
C TYR A 176 -6.28 -0.41 -2.90
N ASP A 177 -5.72 0.29 -3.88
CA ASP A 177 -5.83 -0.02 -5.30
C ASP A 177 -4.41 -0.17 -5.88
N GLY A 178 -4.02 -1.38 -6.22
CA GLY A 178 -2.65 -1.65 -6.63
C GLY A 178 -2.37 -3.09 -6.96
N GLN A 179 -1.08 -3.41 -6.94
CA GLN A 179 -0.59 -4.75 -7.23
C GLN A 179 -0.56 -5.61 -5.95
N TRP A 180 -0.86 -6.89 -6.13
CA TRP A 180 -0.89 -7.92 -5.11
C TRP A 180 0.00 -9.10 -5.50
N GLN A 181 0.62 -9.71 -4.53
CA GLN A 181 1.39 -10.94 -4.69
C GLN A 181 1.25 -11.79 -3.43
N ASN A 182 0.70 -13.01 -3.58
CA ASN A 182 0.50 -13.94 -2.47
C ASN A 182 -0.21 -13.28 -1.27
N ASP A 183 -1.38 -12.67 -1.52
CA ASP A 183 -2.21 -11.92 -0.57
C ASP A 183 -1.64 -10.63 -0.02
N LEU A 184 -0.39 -10.28 -0.31
CA LEU A 184 0.29 -9.07 0.18
C LEU A 184 0.31 -7.96 -0.87
N LYS A 185 0.21 -6.70 -0.43
CA LYS A 185 0.42 -5.52 -1.29
C LYS A 185 1.86 -5.53 -1.80
N SER A 186 2.01 -5.35 -3.13
CA SER A 186 3.30 -5.41 -3.81
C SER A 186 3.31 -4.44 -4.99
N GLY A 187 4.51 -4.03 -5.46
CA GLY A 187 4.63 -3.16 -6.61
C GLY A 187 3.93 -1.81 -6.43
N LYS A 188 3.38 -1.25 -7.52
CA LYS A 188 2.73 0.08 -7.50
C LYS A 188 1.31 0.00 -6.93
N GLY A 189 0.98 0.98 -6.07
CA GLY A 189 -0.36 1.10 -5.53
C GLY A 189 -0.68 2.46 -4.92
N VAL A 190 -1.95 2.66 -4.65
CA VAL A 190 -2.50 3.82 -3.94
C VAL A 190 -3.20 3.30 -2.70
N TYR A 191 -2.77 3.73 -1.54
CA TYR A 191 -3.44 3.47 -0.27
C TYR A 191 -4.10 4.75 0.23
N LYS A 192 -5.39 4.71 0.47
CA LYS A 192 -6.16 5.78 1.11
C LYS A 192 -6.47 5.34 2.54
N TYR A 193 -6.03 6.12 3.49
CA TYR A 193 -6.27 5.88 4.91
C TYR A 193 -7.64 6.42 5.33
N ALA A 194 -8.23 5.85 6.36
CA ALA A 194 -9.50 6.29 6.92
C ALA A 194 -9.47 7.75 7.42
N ASN A 195 -8.31 8.23 7.86
CA ASN A 195 -8.11 9.62 8.29
C ASN A 195 -7.97 10.62 7.14
N GLY A 196 -8.05 10.18 5.87
CA GLY A 196 -7.92 11.03 4.68
C GLY A 196 -6.51 11.16 4.12
N ASP A 197 -5.50 10.59 4.77
CA ASP A 197 -4.16 10.52 4.21
C ASP A 197 -4.14 9.64 2.94
N VAL A 198 -3.20 9.89 2.03
CA VAL A 198 -3.03 9.10 0.82
C VAL A 198 -1.56 8.81 0.56
N TYR A 199 -1.22 7.54 0.41
CA TYR A 199 0.08 7.11 -0.09
C TYR A 199 -0.03 6.63 -1.54
N ILE A 200 0.88 7.09 -2.39
CA ILE A 200 1.01 6.69 -3.79
C ILE A 200 2.46 6.27 -4.01
N GLY A 201 2.71 4.99 -4.22
CA GLY A 201 4.09 4.53 -4.32
C GLY A 201 4.24 3.03 -4.49
N LEU A 202 5.44 2.56 -4.17
CA LEU A 202 5.78 1.15 -4.20
C LEU A 202 5.51 0.49 -2.85
N PHE A 203 5.12 -0.77 -2.92
CA PHE A 203 4.92 -1.67 -1.77
C PHE A 203 5.78 -2.92 -1.93
N GLN A 204 6.25 -3.44 -0.82
CA GLN A 204 6.91 -4.74 -0.73
C GLN A 204 6.46 -5.45 0.55
N GLY A 205 5.69 -6.54 0.40
CA GLY A 205 5.17 -7.29 1.54
C GLY A 205 4.34 -6.43 2.50
N ASP A 206 3.29 -5.75 1.98
CA ASP A 206 2.40 -4.82 2.67
C ASP A 206 3.01 -3.49 3.12
N LEU A 207 4.33 -3.32 3.09
CA LEU A 207 5.03 -2.14 3.56
C LEU A 207 5.35 -1.17 2.42
N MET A 208 5.25 0.14 2.68
CA MET A 208 5.76 1.18 1.78
C MET A 208 7.26 0.96 1.54
N HIS A 209 7.69 0.97 0.27
CA HIS A 209 9.07 0.72 -0.11
C HIS A 209 9.45 1.52 -1.35
N GLY A 210 10.78 1.81 -1.54
CA GLY A 210 11.25 2.56 -2.70
C GLY A 210 10.65 3.97 -2.78
N LYS A 211 10.35 4.44 -4.00
CA LYS A 211 9.81 5.80 -4.20
C LYS A 211 8.33 5.87 -3.93
N GLY A 212 7.90 6.93 -3.22
CA GLY A 212 6.51 7.21 -2.93
C GLY A 212 6.20 8.66 -2.60
N ILE A 213 4.92 8.98 -2.68
CA ILE A 213 4.35 10.28 -2.31
C ILE A 213 3.33 10.03 -1.20
N TYR A 214 3.49 10.70 -0.08
CA TYR A 214 2.52 10.68 1.01
C TYR A 214 1.88 12.06 1.13
N ARG A 215 0.57 12.12 1.03
CA ARG A 215 -0.25 13.31 1.21
C ARG A 215 -0.99 13.19 2.52
N PHE A 216 -0.66 14.06 3.44
CA PHE A 216 -1.32 14.14 4.74
C PHE A 216 -2.63 14.91 4.62
N GLN A 217 -3.61 14.58 5.43
CA GLN A 217 -4.89 15.29 5.49
C GLN A 217 -4.73 16.78 5.82
N ASN A 218 -3.71 17.13 6.62
CA ASN A 218 -3.41 18.51 6.99
C ASN A 218 -2.81 19.36 5.84
N GLY A 219 -2.59 18.76 4.66
CA GLY A 219 -2.02 19.40 3.48
C GLY A 219 -0.51 19.27 3.32
N ASP A 220 0.17 18.65 4.28
CA ASP A 220 1.60 18.30 4.10
C ASP A 220 1.76 17.28 2.98
N VAL A 221 2.90 17.31 2.30
CA VAL A 221 3.26 16.35 1.26
C VAL A 221 4.71 15.91 1.43
N TYR A 222 4.94 14.62 1.54
CA TYR A 222 6.26 14.04 1.43
C TYR A 222 6.41 13.31 0.09
N GLU A 223 7.52 13.51 -0.60
CA GLU A 223 7.91 12.81 -1.81
C GLU A 223 9.35 12.33 -1.66
N GLY A 224 9.60 11.02 -1.65
CA GLY A 224 10.93 10.50 -1.41
C GLY A 224 11.00 9.00 -1.28
N ASP A 225 12.10 8.56 -0.67
CA ASP A 225 12.41 7.16 -0.45
C ASP A 225 11.73 6.61 0.80
N TYR A 226 11.33 5.33 0.72
CA TYR A 226 10.80 4.53 1.81
C TYR A 226 11.57 3.22 1.95
N TYR A 227 11.79 2.80 3.15
CA TYR A 227 12.36 1.50 3.47
C TYR A 227 11.58 0.86 4.62
N ARG A 228 10.94 -0.29 4.34
CA ARG A 228 10.14 -1.05 5.31
C ARG A 228 9.08 -0.19 6.05
N GLY A 229 8.37 0.63 5.31
CA GLY A 229 7.30 1.48 5.83
C GLY A 229 7.74 2.87 6.30
N GLU A 230 9.03 3.07 6.54
CA GLU A 230 9.57 4.32 7.06
C GLU A 230 10.19 5.19 5.98
N ARG A 231 10.04 6.52 6.10
CA ARG A 231 10.74 7.48 5.24
C ARG A 231 12.24 7.35 5.48
N SER A 232 13.00 7.12 4.43
CA SER A 232 14.44 6.86 4.50
C SER A 232 15.12 7.34 3.22
N GLY A 233 16.46 7.49 3.22
CA GLY A 233 17.17 7.95 2.03
C GLY A 233 16.95 9.43 1.76
N THR A 234 16.52 9.81 0.54
CA THR A 234 16.36 11.22 0.16
C THR A 234 14.90 11.55 -0.11
N GLY A 235 14.49 12.78 0.27
CA GLY A 235 13.13 13.22 0.03
C GLY A 235 12.91 14.71 0.11
N ILE A 236 11.72 15.11 -0.30
CA ILE A 236 11.20 16.47 -0.22
C ILE A 236 9.97 16.45 0.66
N PHE A 237 9.99 17.26 1.71
CA PHE A 237 8.83 17.50 2.56
C PHE A 237 8.32 18.92 2.31
N LYS A 238 7.10 19.05 1.82
CA LYS A 238 6.38 20.33 1.66
C LYS A 238 5.35 20.41 2.77
N TYR A 239 5.52 21.35 3.66
CA TYR A 239 4.60 21.58 4.77
C TYR A 239 3.45 22.48 4.35
N ALA A 240 2.28 22.27 4.92
CA ALA A 240 1.08 23.08 4.65
C ALA A 240 1.29 24.57 5.01
N ASN A 241 2.17 24.86 5.98
CA ASN A 241 2.53 26.22 6.37
C ASN A 241 3.45 26.92 5.35
N GLY A 242 3.85 26.24 4.26
CA GLY A 242 4.73 26.79 3.22
C GLY A 242 6.23 26.49 3.39
N ASP A 243 6.63 25.87 4.49
CA ASP A 243 8.02 25.42 4.65
C ASP A 243 8.34 24.27 3.68
N LYS A 244 9.61 24.12 3.31
CA LYS A 244 10.07 23.03 2.43
C LYS A 244 11.41 22.49 2.90
N TYR A 245 11.44 21.19 3.21
CA TYR A 245 12.67 20.47 3.44
C TYR A 245 13.06 19.65 2.21
N THR A 246 14.34 19.63 1.88
CA THR A 246 14.91 18.74 0.87
C THR A 246 16.21 18.17 1.41
N GLY A 247 16.30 16.85 1.57
CA GLY A 247 17.49 16.25 2.17
C GLY A 247 17.33 14.79 2.53
N GLN A 248 18.24 14.33 3.36
CA GLN A 248 18.32 12.96 3.84
C GLN A 248 17.37 12.73 5.03
N LEU A 249 16.81 11.52 5.09
CA LEU A 249 15.99 11.03 6.19
C LEU A 249 16.47 9.64 6.61
N ALA A 250 16.30 9.33 7.87
CA ALA A 250 16.44 7.99 8.40
C ALA A 250 15.39 7.76 9.49
N LEU A 251 14.70 6.61 9.45
CA LEU A 251 13.64 6.25 10.40
C LEU A 251 12.59 7.36 10.58
N GLY A 252 12.21 7.99 9.46
CA GLY A 252 11.21 9.06 9.44
C GLY A 252 11.71 10.46 9.80
N ALA A 253 12.89 10.61 10.42
CA ALA A 253 13.46 11.88 10.87
C ALA A 253 14.46 12.47 9.86
N LYS A 254 14.61 13.81 9.85
CA LYS A 254 15.66 14.50 9.09
C LYS A 254 17.02 14.12 9.66
N GLN A 255 17.92 13.65 8.78
CA GLN A 255 19.25 13.14 9.15
C GLN A 255 20.24 13.47 8.04
N GLY A 256 21.55 13.61 8.36
CA GLY A 256 22.57 13.85 7.34
C GLY A 256 22.45 15.24 6.69
N GLN A 257 22.64 15.33 5.39
CA GLN A 257 22.60 16.62 4.68
C GLN A 257 21.19 17.00 4.25
N GLY A 258 20.83 18.29 4.46
CA GLY A 258 19.53 18.77 4.04
C GLY A 258 19.40 20.29 4.03
N THR A 259 18.41 20.76 3.31
CA THR A 259 18.05 22.18 3.21
C THR A 259 16.60 22.37 3.64
N LEU A 260 16.37 23.25 4.59
CA LEU A 260 15.05 23.75 4.97
C LEU A 260 14.89 25.20 4.51
N VAL A 261 13.86 25.45 3.76
CA VAL A 261 13.40 26.80 3.37
C VAL A 261 12.12 27.06 4.15
N TRP A 262 12.13 28.05 5.02
CA TRP A 262 10.94 28.48 5.75
C TRP A 262 10.06 29.40 4.88
N GLN A 263 8.78 29.43 5.19
CA GLN A 263 7.81 30.31 4.52
C GLN A 263 8.23 31.78 4.53
N ASN A 264 8.89 32.23 5.60
CA ASN A 264 9.39 33.59 5.73
C ASN A 264 10.60 33.92 4.82
N GLY A 265 11.09 32.91 4.06
CA GLY A 265 12.23 33.05 3.13
C GLY A 265 13.61 32.79 3.75
N ASN A 266 13.69 32.48 5.05
CA ASN A 266 14.94 32.03 5.65
C ASN A 266 15.29 30.63 5.12
N THR A 267 16.58 30.29 5.11
CA THR A 267 17.07 28.99 4.65
C THR A 267 18.17 28.46 5.57
N TYR A 268 18.07 27.22 5.95
CA TYR A 268 19.17 26.48 6.56
C TYR A 268 19.63 25.38 5.61
N THR A 269 20.91 25.30 5.35
CA THR A 269 21.55 24.20 4.60
C THR A 269 22.70 23.65 5.42
N GLY A 270 22.70 22.34 5.70
CA GLY A 270 23.73 21.73 6.51
C GLY A 270 23.37 20.37 7.03
N GLN A 271 24.05 19.99 8.11
CA GLN A 271 23.86 18.72 8.78
C GLN A 271 22.64 18.74 9.70
N TRP A 272 21.95 17.59 9.72
CA TRP A 272 20.74 17.33 10.48
C TRP A 272 20.92 16.09 11.35
N GLN A 273 20.36 16.11 12.53
CA GLN A 273 20.25 14.95 13.41
C GLN A 273 18.92 15.03 14.18
N ASN A 274 18.11 13.98 14.09
CA ASN A 274 16.81 13.89 14.78
C ASN A 274 15.94 15.14 14.59
N ASP A 275 15.69 15.50 13.33
CA ASP A 275 14.87 16.65 12.89
C ASP A 275 15.46 18.04 13.21
N GLN A 276 16.64 18.14 13.81
CA GLN A 276 17.23 19.41 14.16
C GLN A 276 18.55 19.66 13.41
N PRO A 277 18.84 20.93 13.00
CA PRO A 277 20.17 21.33 12.56
C PRO A 277 21.22 20.97 13.60
N ASN A 278 22.20 20.14 13.23
CA ASN A 278 23.24 19.66 14.13
C ASN A 278 24.51 19.32 13.35
N GLY A 279 25.63 19.94 13.70
CA GLY A 279 26.88 19.88 12.95
C GLY A 279 27.10 21.11 12.08
N LYS A 280 27.89 20.97 11.00
CA LYS A 280 28.18 22.08 10.08
C LYS A 280 26.97 22.50 9.28
N GLY A 281 26.72 23.83 9.23
CA GLY A 281 25.60 24.36 8.47
C GLY A 281 25.67 25.85 8.27
N LYS A 282 24.78 26.33 7.38
CA LYS A 282 24.65 27.72 6.96
C LYS A 282 23.21 28.14 7.09
N LEU A 283 22.96 29.14 7.93
CA LEU A 283 21.67 29.83 8.03
C LEU A 283 21.73 31.10 7.21
N THR A 284 20.76 31.32 6.34
CA THR A 284 20.63 32.54 5.56
C THR A 284 19.23 33.13 5.81
N THR A 285 19.16 34.39 6.21
CA THR A 285 17.89 35.09 6.37
C THR A 285 17.36 35.60 5.02
N LYS A 286 16.07 35.91 4.93
CA LYS A 286 15.46 36.55 3.75
C LYS A 286 16.15 37.87 3.40
N GLN A 287 16.67 38.61 4.39
CA GLN A 287 17.37 39.86 4.22
C GLN A 287 18.77 39.69 3.64
N GLY A 288 19.30 38.46 3.65
CA GLY A 288 20.64 38.13 3.19
C GLY A 288 21.69 38.00 4.29
N ASP A 289 21.31 38.06 5.56
CA ASP A 289 22.26 37.75 6.65
C ASP A 289 22.62 36.27 6.59
N VAL A 290 23.89 35.98 6.79
CA VAL A 290 24.42 34.62 6.76
C VAL A 290 25.15 34.33 8.08
N VAL A 291 24.90 33.17 8.64
CA VAL A 291 25.67 32.56 9.72
C VAL A 291 26.14 31.18 9.25
N ASP A 292 27.45 31.00 9.14
CA ASP A 292 28.09 29.76 8.73
C ASP A 292 28.97 29.23 9.85
N GLY A 293 28.79 27.99 10.28
CA GLY A 293 29.49 27.40 11.40
C GLY A 293 28.89 26.12 11.90
N GLN A 294 29.15 25.86 13.20
CA GLN A 294 28.56 24.71 13.89
C GLN A 294 27.18 25.05 14.45
N PHE A 295 26.33 24.07 14.44
CA PHE A 295 24.98 24.12 15.02
C PHE A 295 24.80 22.98 16.02
N VAL A 296 24.12 23.23 17.10
CA VAL A 296 23.69 22.23 18.10
C VAL A 296 22.22 22.51 18.43
N ASN A 297 21.36 21.50 18.26
CA ASN A 297 19.93 21.60 18.53
C ASN A 297 19.29 22.83 17.85
N GLY A 298 19.61 23.04 16.58
CA GLY A 298 19.06 24.12 15.77
C GLY A 298 19.67 25.50 15.98
N GLN A 299 20.64 25.65 16.88
CA GLN A 299 21.23 26.94 17.24
C GLN A 299 22.73 27.00 16.91
N PRO A 300 23.24 28.18 16.44
CA PRO A 300 24.68 28.39 16.28
C PRO A 300 25.42 28.05 17.55
N HIS A 301 26.57 27.34 17.42
CA HIS A 301 27.42 26.91 18.52
C HIS A 301 28.90 26.89 18.10
N GLY A 302 29.83 27.16 19.06
CA GLY A 302 31.25 27.25 18.73
C GLY A 302 31.56 28.40 17.79
N GLU A 303 32.63 28.29 17.02
CA GLU A 303 33.07 29.33 16.09
C GLU A 303 32.11 29.40 14.86
N CYS A 304 31.59 30.60 14.60
CA CYS A 304 30.80 30.91 13.43
C CYS A 304 31.28 32.16 12.73
N ILE A 305 31.14 32.18 11.41
CA ILE A 305 31.40 33.34 10.56
C ILE A 305 30.09 33.88 10.06
N GLY A 306 29.90 35.19 10.07
CA GLY A 306 28.70 35.82 9.57
C GLY A 306 28.99 36.93 8.55
N HIS A 307 28.08 37.06 7.58
CA HIS A 307 28.01 38.17 6.64
C HIS A 307 26.57 38.71 6.74
N LEU A 308 26.51 40.00 7.08
CA LEU A 308 25.20 40.68 7.23
C LEU A 308 24.81 41.38 5.97
N ALA A 309 23.52 41.57 5.77
CA ALA A 309 22.93 42.22 4.59
C ALA A 309 23.40 43.69 4.42
N ASP A 310 23.77 44.36 5.50
CA ASP A 310 24.32 45.69 5.47
C ASP A 310 25.80 45.78 5.00
N GLY A 311 26.45 44.62 4.75
CA GLY A 311 27.83 44.45 4.34
C GLY A 311 28.81 44.24 5.51
N SER A 312 28.35 44.25 6.74
CA SER A 312 29.14 43.94 7.93
C SER A 312 29.46 42.42 7.99
N LYS A 313 30.57 42.08 8.67
CA LYS A 313 31.03 40.69 8.86
C LYS A 313 31.36 40.46 10.30
N PHE A 314 31.33 39.18 10.72
CA PHE A 314 31.83 38.79 12.02
C PHE A 314 32.45 37.38 11.99
N LYS A 315 33.37 37.17 12.90
CA LYS A 315 33.84 35.86 13.36
C LYS A 315 33.67 35.85 14.89
N ALA A 316 32.82 34.97 15.39
CA ALA A 316 32.46 34.96 16.81
C ALA A 316 32.21 33.56 17.32
N THR A 317 32.47 33.33 18.60
CA THR A 317 32.07 32.11 19.29
C THR A 317 30.63 32.25 19.78
N PHE A 318 29.87 31.16 19.63
CA PHE A 318 28.45 31.05 20.06
C PHE A 318 28.27 29.94 21.08
N ARG A 319 27.38 30.15 22.01
CA ARG A 319 26.86 29.15 22.93
C ARG A 319 25.37 29.30 23.06
N HIS A 320 24.61 28.22 22.75
CA HIS A 320 23.12 28.21 22.75
C HIS A 320 22.53 29.40 21.97
N GLY A 321 23.01 29.61 20.73
CA GLY A 321 22.50 30.65 19.84
C GLY A 321 22.92 32.08 20.16
N LYS A 322 23.64 32.31 21.26
CA LYS A 322 24.12 33.63 21.65
C LYS A 322 25.62 33.75 21.51
N ARG A 323 26.13 34.90 21.10
CA ARG A 323 27.56 35.18 21.09
C ARG A 323 28.11 35.01 22.54
N HIS A 324 29.14 34.19 22.69
CA HIS A 324 29.76 33.88 23.99
C HIS A 324 31.22 33.50 23.80
N GLY A 325 32.14 34.31 24.29
CA GLY A 325 33.56 34.21 24.04
C GLY A 325 34.04 35.24 23.02
N ALA A 326 35.18 34.96 22.37
CA ALA A 326 35.87 35.89 21.50
C ALA A 326 35.02 36.27 20.25
N ALA A 327 35.13 37.52 19.83
CA ALA A 327 34.48 38.02 18.63
C ALA A 327 35.35 39.07 17.93
N ILE A 328 35.32 39.02 16.60
CA ILE A 328 35.83 40.02 15.69
C ILE A 328 34.68 40.45 14.83
N GLU A 329 34.38 41.74 14.78
CA GLU A 329 33.35 42.35 13.97
C GLU A 329 33.92 43.38 13.04
N GLU A 330 33.52 43.38 11.79
CA GLU A 330 33.93 44.38 10.81
C GLU A 330 32.66 45.03 10.23
N SER A 331 32.53 46.32 10.43
CA SER A 331 31.45 47.10 9.91
C SER A 331 31.61 47.37 8.42
N LYS A 332 30.53 47.75 7.74
CA LYS A 332 30.53 48.10 6.31
C LYS A 332 31.59 49.15 5.92
N ASP A 333 31.86 50.10 6.79
CA ASP A 333 32.86 51.18 6.57
C ASP A 333 34.29 50.72 6.94
N GLY A 334 34.49 49.44 7.27
CA GLY A 334 35.79 48.84 7.55
C GLY A 334 36.29 49.03 8.99
N LYS A 335 35.50 49.60 9.89
CA LYS A 335 35.83 49.63 11.31
C LYS A 335 35.78 48.26 11.92
N ARG A 336 36.75 47.87 12.75
CA ARG A 336 36.87 46.56 13.34
C ARG A 336 36.79 46.61 14.86
N PHE A 337 35.93 45.82 15.43
CA PHE A 337 35.85 45.53 16.86
C PHE A 337 36.48 44.18 17.13
N GLU A 338 37.35 44.08 18.10
CA GLU A 338 37.93 42.86 18.64
C GLU A 338 37.67 42.84 20.16
N GLY A 339 36.97 41.80 20.64
CA GLY A 339 36.59 41.73 22.06
C GLY A 339 35.88 40.39 22.37
N SER A 340 35.14 40.38 23.47
CA SER A 340 34.41 39.18 23.90
C SER A 340 32.96 39.46 24.26
N TYR A 341 32.22 38.39 24.36
CA TYR A 341 30.79 38.38 24.68
C TYR A 341 30.50 37.38 25.79
N VAL A 342 29.55 37.69 26.64
CA VAL A 342 28.89 36.76 27.59
C VAL A 342 27.39 36.85 27.35
N ASP A 343 26.78 35.72 26.99
CA ASP A 343 25.34 35.55 26.75
C ASP A 343 24.72 36.65 25.84
N GLY A 344 25.44 37.00 24.75
CA GLY A 344 24.99 37.95 23.73
C GLY A 344 25.32 39.42 24.06
N LYS A 345 25.94 39.71 25.18
CA LYS A 345 26.35 41.06 25.58
C LYS A 345 27.87 41.16 25.53
N ARG A 346 28.40 42.30 25.03
CA ARG A 346 29.83 42.58 25.07
C ARG A 346 30.31 42.57 26.55
N ASP A 347 31.38 41.83 26.82
CA ASP A 347 31.94 41.70 28.17
C ASP A 347 33.43 41.40 28.10
N GLY A 348 34.24 42.08 28.96
CA GLY A 348 35.69 42.01 28.93
C GLY A 348 36.34 43.08 28.08
N ASP A 349 37.67 42.94 27.89
CA ASP A 349 38.49 43.93 27.15
C ASP A 349 38.13 43.96 25.67
N PHE A 350 38.23 45.16 25.07
CA PHE A 350 38.01 45.33 23.66
C PHE A 350 38.99 46.34 23.02
N VAL A 351 39.19 46.22 21.73
CA VAL A 351 39.91 47.16 20.88
C VAL A 351 39.07 47.45 19.65
N GLU A 352 38.90 48.74 19.35
CA GLU A 352 38.28 49.21 18.09
C GLU A 352 39.38 49.81 17.22
N LYS A 353 39.37 49.45 15.94
CA LYS A 353 40.31 49.92 14.91
C LYS A 353 39.54 50.59 13.74
N ASP A 354 40.17 51.57 13.12
CA ASP A 354 39.69 52.11 11.85
C ASP A 354 39.96 51.13 10.69
N ARG A 355 39.53 51.49 9.49
CA ARG A 355 39.74 50.69 8.28
C ARG A 355 41.22 50.48 7.90
N ASN A 356 42.15 51.31 8.42
CA ASN A 356 43.56 51.22 8.18
C ASN A 356 44.26 50.42 9.29
N GLY A 357 43.53 49.92 10.27
CA GLY A 357 44.03 49.12 11.40
C GLY A 357 44.50 49.96 12.57
N LYS A 358 44.39 51.30 12.54
CA LYS A 358 44.81 52.19 13.65
C LYS A 358 43.76 52.04 14.78
N VAL A 359 44.25 51.85 16.01
CA VAL A 359 43.40 51.83 17.20
C VAL A 359 42.74 53.18 17.42
N ILE A 360 41.42 53.17 17.49
CA ILE A 360 40.57 54.36 17.69
C ILE A 360 39.88 54.35 19.05
N ALA A 361 39.78 53.19 19.69
CA ALA A 361 39.29 53.09 21.05
C ALA A 361 39.69 51.77 21.65
N SER A 362 39.87 51.73 23.00
CA SER A 362 40.05 50.50 23.78
C SER A 362 39.41 50.75 25.18
N GLY A 363 39.17 49.67 25.88
CA GLY A 363 38.59 49.69 27.22
C GLY A 363 37.98 48.37 27.60
N THR A 364 37.07 48.39 28.53
CA THR A 364 36.38 47.17 29.04
C THR A 364 34.90 47.33 28.93
N TYR A 365 34.18 46.28 28.54
CA TYR A 365 32.73 46.14 28.67
C TYR A 365 32.40 45.32 29.92
N SER A 366 31.35 45.70 30.63
CA SER A 366 30.76 44.89 31.68
C SER A 366 29.26 44.73 31.40
N LEU A 367 28.82 43.51 31.11
CA LEU A 367 27.43 43.16 30.77
C LEU A 367 26.79 44.08 29.72
N GLY A 368 27.55 44.46 28.68
CA GLY A 368 27.12 45.36 27.56
C GLY A 368 27.30 46.85 27.82
N ARG A 369 27.77 47.25 29.00
CA ARG A 369 28.04 48.69 29.33
C ARG A 369 29.52 48.99 29.13
N ARG A 370 29.83 49.94 28.28
CA ARG A 370 31.21 50.39 27.99
C ARG A 370 31.71 51.15 29.20
N GLN A 371 32.89 50.74 29.70
CA GLN A 371 33.66 51.48 30.67
C GLN A 371 34.84 52.11 29.92
N VAL A 372 34.89 53.44 29.85
CA VAL A 372 36.01 54.15 29.21
C VAL A 372 37.00 54.51 30.30
N ASN A 373 38.22 54.01 30.18
CA ASN A 373 39.31 54.55 31.01
C ASN A 373 39.49 56.04 30.60
N ARG A 374 39.06 56.95 31.46
CA ARG A 374 39.49 58.34 31.33
C ARG A 374 40.95 58.42 31.74
N ASN A 375 41.85 58.50 30.78
CA ASN A 375 43.23 58.93 31.02
C ASN A 375 43.22 60.45 31.29
#